data_ac76330209d4efd963ed98fee769b967
#
_entry.id   ac76330209d4efd963ed98fee769b967
#
_cell.length_a   1.000
_cell.length_b   1.000
_cell.length_c   1.000
_cell.angle_alpha   90.00
_cell.angle_beta   90.00
_cell.angle_gamma   90.00
#
_symmetry.space_group_name_H-M   'P 1'
#
loop_
_entity.id
_entity.type
_entity.pdbx_description
1 polymer ?
#
loop_
_entity_poly.entity_id
_entity_poly.type
_entity_poly.pdbx_seq_one_letter_code
_entity_poly.pdbx_strand_id
1 'polypeptide(L)'
;DREATLLAEELETLNRERQMVEERILREAVSQVESWPEARRRRRGYVVAGEGWHEGVIGIVASRLVERYNRPVVMIAGTEGEWKGSGRSVPAFDLHGGLGACAAHLERFGGHRAAAGLTIAPERVETFAAAFAAHADEVLSEADLQPVTRVDAIVPGAKLNLDLCSELGRLAPFGIGNPGVMLLVDGCEVADPSTVGDGKHLRFRVRQHGRDSGQAIAFNLGAQLDRFRREARYDVVFRLQENRWNGVVSPQLVVRRVFDAVDGFEELREWLAGQWKAGEPAWTSEAREIFAELELAEGSKRSLLESQAFRQLLEAKPAYAAAA
;
A
#
# COMPACT_ATOMS: atom_id res chain seq x y z
N ASP A 1 -36.74 6.33 -11.47
CA ASP A 1 -37.31 5.23 -12.25
C ASP A 1 -37.37 3.97 -11.38
N ARG A 2 -38.59 3.39 -11.21
CA ARG A 2 -38.85 2.27 -10.30
C ARG A 2 -37.99 1.03 -10.62
N GLU A 3 -37.77 0.76 -11.89
CA GLU A 3 -36.95 -0.36 -12.36
C GLU A 3 -35.47 -0.16 -11.98
N ALA A 4 -34.94 1.05 -12.19
CA ALA A 4 -33.58 1.39 -11.78
C ALA A 4 -33.37 1.26 -10.26
N THR A 5 -34.37 1.63 -9.47
CA THR A 5 -34.32 1.48 -8.00
C THR A 5 -34.26 -0.01 -7.61
N LEU A 6 -35.12 -0.85 -8.20
CA LEU A 6 -35.14 -2.30 -7.92
C LEU A 6 -33.81 -2.96 -8.30
N LEU A 7 -33.27 -2.64 -9.48
CA LEU A 7 -31.97 -3.16 -9.90
C LEU A 7 -30.83 -2.70 -8.97
N ALA A 8 -30.86 -1.44 -8.50
CA ALA A 8 -29.87 -0.95 -7.56
C ALA A 8 -29.95 -1.69 -6.19
N GLU A 9 -31.14 -1.93 -5.69
CA GLU A 9 -31.37 -2.68 -4.45
C GLU A 9 -30.90 -4.16 -4.57
N GLU A 10 -31.16 -4.79 -5.73
CA GLU A 10 -30.69 -6.15 -6.02
C GLU A 10 -29.16 -6.20 -6.09
N LEU A 11 -28.51 -5.28 -6.82
CA LEU A 11 -27.05 -5.18 -6.89
C LEU A 11 -26.43 -4.92 -5.53
N GLU A 12 -27.06 -4.12 -4.69
CA GLU A 12 -26.58 -3.85 -3.33
C GLU A 12 -26.65 -5.10 -2.45
N THR A 13 -27.71 -5.90 -2.60
CA THR A 13 -27.89 -7.17 -1.90
C THR A 13 -26.82 -8.18 -2.33
N LEU A 14 -26.64 -8.40 -3.62
CA LEU A 14 -25.60 -9.28 -4.19
C LEU A 14 -24.19 -8.84 -3.78
N ASN A 15 -23.94 -7.53 -3.75
CA ASN A 15 -22.65 -7.01 -3.31
C ASN A 15 -22.38 -7.25 -1.81
N ARG A 16 -23.40 -7.15 -0.95
CA ARG A 16 -23.28 -7.52 0.47
C ARG A 16 -22.97 -9.00 0.64
N GLU A 17 -23.66 -9.87 -0.08
CA GLU A 17 -23.41 -11.32 -0.07
C GLU A 17 -21.98 -11.64 -0.53
N ARG A 18 -21.53 -11.05 -1.62
CA ARG A 18 -20.16 -11.16 -2.10
C ARG A 18 -19.15 -10.73 -1.02
N GLN A 19 -19.40 -9.60 -0.34
CA GLN A 19 -18.54 -9.09 0.74
C GLN A 19 -18.48 -10.06 1.93
N MET A 20 -19.60 -10.67 2.32
CA MET A 20 -19.61 -11.67 3.38
C MET A 20 -18.77 -12.91 3.02
N VAL A 21 -18.90 -13.39 1.77
CA VAL A 21 -18.08 -14.50 1.26
C VAL A 21 -16.60 -14.12 1.23
N GLU A 22 -16.27 -12.92 0.75
CA GLU A 22 -14.91 -12.39 0.73
C GLU A 22 -14.29 -12.33 2.14
N GLU A 23 -15.01 -11.77 3.13
CA GLU A 23 -14.53 -11.67 4.50
C GLU A 23 -14.32 -13.05 5.15
N ARG A 24 -15.18 -14.02 4.84
CA ARG A 24 -15.03 -15.41 5.31
C ARG A 24 -13.76 -16.04 4.75
N ILE A 25 -13.61 -16.02 3.41
CA ILE A 25 -12.45 -16.62 2.73
C ILE A 25 -11.15 -15.93 3.18
N LEU A 26 -11.16 -14.60 3.34
CA LEU A 26 -10.00 -13.86 3.81
C LEU A 26 -9.57 -14.30 5.23
N ARG A 27 -10.52 -14.46 6.15
CA ARG A 27 -10.21 -14.94 7.51
C ARG A 27 -9.64 -16.35 7.51
N GLU A 28 -10.23 -17.26 6.73
CA GLU A 28 -9.75 -18.63 6.58
C GLU A 28 -8.33 -18.67 6.00
N ALA A 29 -8.08 -17.91 4.92
CA ALA A 29 -6.78 -17.83 4.28
C ALA A 29 -5.70 -17.21 5.18
N VAL A 30 -6.02 -16.14 5.91
CA VAL A 30 -5.12 -15.54 6.90
C VAL A 30 -4.80 -16.52 8.00
N SER A 31 -5.82 -17.18 8.58
CA SER A 31 -5.64 -18.20 9.62
C SER A 31 -4.73 -19.34 9.14
N GLN A 32 -4.91 -19.78 7.89
CA GLN A 32 -4.07 -20.80 7.28
C GLN A 32 -2.60 -20.35 7.19
N VAL A 33 -2.35 -19.14 6.67
CA VAL A 33 -0.98 -18.59 6.57
C VAL A 33 -0.34 -18.41 7.95
N GLU A 34 -1.09 -17.92 8.93
CA GLU A 34 -0.59 -17.70 10.29
C GLU A 34 -0.30 -19.00 11.03
N SER A 35 -0.98 -20.09 10.68
CA SER A 35 -0.71 -21.44 11.22
C SER A 35 0.51 -22.14 10.63
N TRP A 36 1.07 -21.64 9.52
CA TRP A 36 2.23 -22.27 8.89
C TRP A 36 3.47 -22.20 9.78
N PRO A 37 4.35 -23.21 9.70
CA PRO A 37 5.67 -23.13 10.29
C PRO A 37 6.43 -21.89 9.81
N GLU A 38 7.28 -21.34 10.64
CA GLU A 38 8.05 -20.12 10.34
C GLU A 38 8.83 -20.23 9.02
N ALA A 39 9.42 -21.38 8.74
CA ALA A 39 10.13 -21.64 7.49
C ALA A 39 9.23 -21.44 6.24
N ARG A 40 7.94 -21.85 6.32
CA ARG A 40 6.98 -21.64 5.22
C ARG A 40 6.56 -20.17 5.15
N ARG A 41 6.36 -19.50 6.28
CA ARG A 41 6.01 -18.07 6.33
C ARG A 41 7.12 -17.14 5.84
N ARG A 42 8.37 -17.57 5.90
CA ARG A 42 9.52 -16.82 5.37
C ARG A 42 9.68 -16.93 3.85
N ARG A 43 8.97 -17.85 3.18
CA ARG A 43 9.02 -18.00 1.72
C ARG A 43 8.52 -16.71 1.05
N ARG A 44 9.07 -16.41 -0.12
CA ARG A 44 8.79 -15.16 -0.85
C ARG A 44 7.59 -15.22 -1.77
N GLY A 45 6.95 -16.39 -1.91
CA GLY A 45 5.71 -16.61 -2.64
C GLY A 45 4.77 -17.53 -1.88
N TYR A 46 3.48 -17.22 -1.89
CA TYR A 46 2.47 -17.96 -1.16
C TYR A 46 1.45 -18.61 -2.09
N VAL A 47 1.12 -19.87 -1.82
CA VAL A 47 -0.03 -20.56 -2.39
C VAL A 47 -0.93 -20.97 -1.23
N VAL A 48 -2.19 -20.55 -1.28
CA VAL A 48 -3.20 -20.79 -0.25
C VAL A 48 -4.39 -21.45 -0.93
N ALA A 49 -4.80 -22.62 -0.46
CA ALA A 49 -5.87 -23.37 -1.07
C ALA A 49 -6.97 -23.69 -0.05
N GLY A 50 -8.22 -23.66 -0.49
CA GLY A 50 -9.36 -24.00 0.35
C GLY A 50 -10.48 -24.64 -0.44
N GLU A 51 -11.04 -25.70 0.12
CA GLU A 51 -12.20 -26.37 -0.42
C GLU A 51 -13.46 -25.55 -0.14
N GLY A 52 -14.37 -25.47 -1.10
CA GLY A 52 -15.60 -24.67 -0.98
C GLY A 52 -15.42 -23.17 -1.06
N TRP A 53 -14.25 -22.67 -1.43
CA TRP A 53 -14.05 -21.26 -1.73
C TRP A 53 -14.68 -20.89 -3.07
N HIS A 54 -15.22 -19.68 -3.18
CA HIS A 54 -15.87 -19.22 -4.39
C HIS A 54 -14.85 -18.66 -5.39
N GLU A 55 -14.77 -19.28 -6.59
CA GLU A 55 -13.80 -18.90 -7.63
C GLU A 55 -13.85 -17.42 -8.06
N GLY A 56 -15.04 -16.81 -8.07
CA GLY A 56 -15.22 -15.38 -8.40
C GLY A 56 -14.70 -14.40 -7.33
N VAL A 57 -14.38 -14.89 -6.12
CA VAL A 57 -13.97 -14.05 -4.99
C VAL A 57 -12.49 -14.20 -4.66
N ILE A 58 -11.89 -15.38 -4.92
CA ILE A 58 -10.48 -15.64 -4.54
C ILE A 58 -9.49 -14.63 -5.13
N GLY A 59 -9.76 -14.04 -6.29
CA GLY A 59 -8.92 -12.99 -6.89
C GLY A 59 -8.90 -11.70 -6.07
N ILE A 60 -10.01 -11.34 -5.44
CA ILE A 60 -10.10 -10.17 -4.53
C ILE A 60 -9.31 -10.49 -3.24
N VAL A 61 -9.50 -11.69 -2.69
CA VAL A 61 -8.78 -12.13 -1.49
C VAL A 61 -7.27 -12.22 -1.75
N ALA A 62 -6.84 -12.71 -2.91
CA ALA A 62 -5.42 -12.71 -3.30
C ALA A 62 -4.82 -11.30 -3.25
N SER A 63 -5.54 -10.27 -3.75
CA SER A 63 -5.09 -8.88 -3.67
C SER A 63 -4.90 -8.42 -2.22
N ARG A 64 -5.85 -8.76 -1.33
CA ARG A 64 -5.74 -8.41 0.09
C ARG A 64 -4.58 -9.12 0.82
N LEU A 65 -4.29 -10.36 0.44
CA LEU A 65 -3.13 -11.08 0.99
C LEU A 65 -1.81 -10.49 0.47
N VAL A 66 -1.74 -10.07 -0.81
CA VAL A 66 -0.58 -9.33 -1.33
C VAL A 66 -0.38 -8.02 -0.57
N GLU A 67 -1.44 -7.25 -0.32
CA GLU A 67 -1.36 -6.03 0.48
C GLU A 67 -0.90 -6.28 1.92
N ARG A 68 -1.32 -7.41 2.52
CA ARG A 68 -0.97 -7.77 3.91
C ARG A 68 0.46 -8.26 4.06
N TYR A 69 0.92 -9.13 3.14
CA TYR A 69 2.19 -9.85 3.27
C TYR A 69 3.28 -9.34 2.35
N ASN A 70 2.95 -8.46 1.42
CA ASN A 70 3.82 -7.90 0.37
C ASN A 70 4.59 -8.98 -0.41
N ARG A 71 3.88 -10.05 -0.82
CA ARG A 71 4.40 -11.20 -1.58
C ARG A 71 3.44 -11.55 -2.72
N PRO A 72 3.92 -12.17 -3.80
CA PRO A 72 3.03 -12.79 -4.77
C PRO A 72 2.22 -13.91 -4.09
N VAL A 73 0.91 -13.91 -4.31
CA VAL A 73 -0.04 -14.85 -3.73
C VAL A 73 -0.89 -15.49 -4.81
N VAL A 74 -1.00 -16.80 -4.76
CA VAL A 74 -1.96 -17.59 -5.53
C VAL A 74 -2.98 -18.20 -4.58
N MET A 75 -4.25 -17.87 -4.78
CA MET A 75 -5.39 -18.46 -4.09
C MET A 75 -5.97 -19.56 -4.98
N ILE A 76 -6.28 -20.72 -4.41
CA ILE A 76 -6.86 -21.84 -5.13
C ILE A 76 -8.17 -22.24 -4.46
N ALA A 77 -9.25 -22.24 -5.25
CA ALA A 77 -10.57 -22.67 -4.83
C ALA A 77 -10.82 -24.09 -5.29
N GLY A 78 -11.03 -24.99 -4.33
CA GLY A 78 -11.39 -26.38 -4.59
C GLY A 78 -12.90 -26.55 -4.71
N THR A 79 -13.34 -27.10 -5.83
CA THR A 79 -14.70 -27.58 -6.05
C THR A 79 -14.67 -29.02 -6.55
N GLU A 80 -15.81 -29.68 -6.70
CA GLU A 80 -15.85 -31.01 -7.32
C GLU A 80 -15.26 -30.93 -8.74
N GLY A 81 -14.18 -31.67 -8.99
CA GLY A 81 -13.47 -31.71 -10.27
C GLY A 81 -12.23 -30.86 -10.35
N GLU A 82 -12.18 -29.91 -11.28
CA GLU A 82 -11.03 -29.01 -11.49
C GLU A 82 -10.97 -27.94 -10.41
N TRP A 83 -9.78 -27.74 -9.83
CA TRP A 83 -9.53 -26.61 -8.93
C TRP A 83 -9.03 -25.41 -9.71
N LYS A 84 -9.59 -24.23 -9.40
CA LYS A 84 -9.24 -22.98 -10.08
C LYS A 84 -8.48 -22.05 -9.16
N GLY A 85 -7.43 -21.44 -9.70
CA GLY A 85 -6.61 -20.48 -8.96
C GLY A 85 -6.66 -19.08 -9.56
N SER A 86 -6.49 -18.10 -8.69
CA SER A 86 -6.31 -16.69 -9.05
C SER A 86 -5.15 -16.12 -8.27
N GLY A 87 -4.15 -15.61 -8.99
CA GLY A 87 -2.96 -15.02 -8.41
C GLY A 87 -2.91 -13.50 -8.55
N ARG A 88 -2.23 -12.87 -7.60
CA ARG A 88 -1.89 -11.46 -7.59
C ARG A 88 -0.43 -11.31 -7.19
N SER A 89 0.21 -10.24 -7.65
CA SER A 89 1.65 -10.07 -7.50
C SER A 89 2.05 -8.72 -6.96
N VAL A 90 3.28 -8.66 -6.48
CA VAL A 90 4.01 -7.41 -6.20
C VAL A 90 4.71 -6.91 -7.47
N PRO A 91 5.06 -5.62 -7.58
CA PRO A 91 5.67 -5.05 -8.79
C PRO A 91 6.97 -5.75 -9.23
N ALA A 92 7.76 -6.27 -8.29
CA ALA A 92 9.03 -6.94 -8.55
C ALA A 92 8.89 -8.34 -9.15
N PHE A 93 7.72 -9.00 -9.04
CA PHE A 93 7.53 -10.38 -9.48
C PHE A 93 6.62 -10.48 -10.70
N ASP A 94 7.08 -11.15 -11.75
CA ASP A 94 6.27 -11.51 -12.90
C ASP A 94 5.46 -12.78 -12.61
N LEU A 95 4.18 -12.61 -12.28
CA LEU A 95 3.31 -13.73 -11.93
C LEU A 95 3.10 -14.69 -13.10
N HIS A 96 2.92 -14.17 -14.34
CA HIS A 96 2.73 -15.02 -15.51
C HIS A 96 3.98 -15.85 -15.79
N GLY A 97 5.17 -15.22 -15.73
CA GLY A 97 6.45 -15.94 -15.84
C GLY A 97 6.64 -16.97 -14.72
N GLY A 98 6.26 -16.63 -13.49
CA GLY A 98 6.30 -17.56 -12.34
C GLY A 98 5.38 -18.77 -12.48
N LEU A 99 4.16 -18.59 -13.01
CA LEU A 99 3.28 -19.72 -13.35
C LEU A 99 3.88 -20.55 -14.49
N GLY A 100 4.52 -19.90 -15.48
CA GLY A 100 5.22 -20.58 -16.57
C GLY A 100 6.36 -21.48 -16.07
N ALA A 101 7.16 -21.00 -15.10
CA ALA A 101 8.20 -21.81 -14.46
C ALA A 101 7.63 -23.03 -13.71
N CYS A 102 6.36 -22.99 -13.30
CA CYS A 102 5.65 -24.06 -12.60
C CYS A 102 4.68 -24.84 -13.52
N ALA A 103 4.74 -24.65 -14.84
CA ALA A 103 3.77 -25.19 -15.81
C ALA A 103 3.57 -26.71 -15.72
N ALA A 104 4.62 -27.48 -15.35
CA ALA A 104 4.53 -28.94 -15.19
C ALA A 104 3.52 -29.39 -14.13
N HIS A 105 3.13 -28.51 -13.21
CA HIS A 105 2.16 -28.79 -12.15
C HIS A 105 0.75 -28.31 -12.48
N LEU A 106 0.56 -27.55 -13.58
CA LEU A 106 -0.69 -26.90 -13.95
C LEU A 106 -1.32 -27.57 -15.17
N GLU A 107 -2.63 -27.55 -15.26
CA GLU A 107 -3.35 -27.98 -16.47
C GLU A 107 -3.46 -26.81 -17.47
N ARG A 108 -3.79 -25.63 -16.96
CA ARG A 108 -3.87 -24.38 -17.73
C ARG A 108 -3.47 -23.19 -16.84
N PHE A 109 -2.89 -22.20 -17.45
CA PHE A 109 -2.67 -20.91 -16.82
C PHE A 109 -2.68 -19.80 -17.86
N GLY A 110 -2.90 -18.55 -17.42
CA GLY A 110 -2.87 -17.38 -18.29
C GLY A 110 -3.10 -16.11 -17.52
N GLY A 111 -2.76 -14.99 -18.13
CA GLY A 111 -2.90 -13.67 -17.51
C GLY A 111 -1.73 -12.75 -17.84
N HIS A 112 -1.46 -11.86 -16.91
CA HIS A 112 -0.45 -10.82 -17.05
C HIS A 112 0.51 -10.81 -15.85
N ARG A 113 1.54 -9.96 -15.93
CA ARG A 113 2.55 -9.80 -14.89
C ARG A 113 1.98 -9.62 -13.47
N ALA A 114 0.89 -8.86 -13.32
CA ALA A 114 0.32 -8.51 -12.01
C ALA A 114 -0.80 -9.43 -11.54
N ALA A 115 -1.49 -10.10 -12.47
CA ALA A 115 -2.66 -10.93 -12.18
C ALA A 115 -2.78 -12.06 -13.20
N ALA A 116 -2.97 -13.27 -12.72
CA ALA A 116 -3.10 -14.46 -13.55
C ALA A 116 -4.06 -15.47 -12.93
N GLY A 117 -4.63 -16.34 -13.79
CA GLY A 117 -5.47 -17.45 -13.39
C GLY A 117 -4.83 -18.78 -13.76
N LEU A 118 -5.25 -19.84 -13.11
CA LEU A 118 -4.80 -21.21 -13.39
C LEU A 118 -5.89 -22.24 -13.13
N THR A 119 -5.68 -23.42 -13.70
CA THR A 119 -6.43 -24.65 -13.40
C THR A 119 -5.43 -25.72 -12.98
N ILE A 120 -5.75 -26.48 -11.95
CA ILE A 120 -4.85 -27.45 -11.34
C ILE A 120 -5.63 -28.65 -10.79
N ALA A 121 -5.04 -29.82 -10.90
CA ALA A 121 -5.56 -31.02 -10.25
C ALA A 121 -5.31 -30.96 -8.73
N PRO A 122 -6.28 -31.37 -7.88
CA PRO A 122 -6.17 -31.29 -6.43
C PRO A 122 -4.88 -31.89 -5.86
N GLU A 123 -4.47 -33.04 -6.35
CA GLU A 123 -3.27 -33.75 -5.92
C GLU A 123 -1.95 -33.04 -6.26
N ARG A 124 -1.98 -32.05 -7.14
CA ARG A 124 -0.79 -31.26 -7.55
C ARG A 124 -0.64 -29.97 -6.76
N VAL A 125 -1.62 -29.58 -5.96
CA VAL A 125 -1.62 -28.30 -5.24
C VAL A 125 -0.38 -28.12 -4.34
N GLU A 126 -0.02 -29.13 -3.55
CA GLU A 126 1.14 -29.03 -2.65
C GLU A 126 2.48 -29.00 -3.42
N THR A 127 2.61 -29.79 -4.50
CA THR A 127 3.81 -29.77 -5.34
C THR A 127 3.95 -28.45 -6.10
N PHE A 128 2.85 -27.90 -6.59
CA PHE A 128 2.81 -26.56 -7.16
C PHE A 128 3.19 -25.49 -6.13
N ALA A 129 2.64 -25.56 -4.91
CA ALA A 129 2.93 -24.60 -3.85
C ALA A 129 4.44 -24.58 -3.51
N ALA A 130 5.06 -25.76 -3.44
CA ALA A 130 6.50 -25.87 -3.20
C ALA A 130 7.32 -25.28 -4.35
N ALA A 131 6.96 -25.59 -5.61
CA ALA A 131 7.64 -25.09 -6.81
C ALA A 131 7.49 -23.56 -6.95
N PHE A 132 6.27 -23.03 -6.76
CA PHE A 132 6.01 -21.59 -6.84
C PHE A 132 6.79 -20.80 -5.78
N ALA A 133 6.79 -21.29 -4.53
CA ALA A 133 7.56 -20.67 -3.47
C ALA A 133 9.07 -20.72 -3.75
N ALA A 134 9.60 -21.85 -4.28
CA ALA A 134 11.00 -21.97 -4.64
C ALA A 134 11.40 -20.97 -5.74
N HIS A 135 10.59 -20.85 -6.79
CA HIS A 135 10.81 -19.88 -7.86
C HIS A 135 10.75 -18.43 -7.34
N ALA A 136 9.79 -18.12 -6.46
CA ALA A 136 9.70 -16.79 -5.85
C ALA A 136 10.93 -16.47 -4.98
N ASP A 137 11.47 -17.45 -4.23
CA ASP A 137 12.69 -17.28 -3.42
C ASP A 137 13.94 -17.06 -4.28
N GLU A 138 13.97 -17.63 -5.49
CA GLU A 138 15.07 -17.45 -6.44
C GLU A 138 15.05 -16.06 -7.09
N VAL A 139 13.85 -15.57 -7.45
CA VAL A 139 13.68 -14.34 -8.24
C VAL A 139 13.63 -13.08 -7.38
N LEU A 140 13.02 -13.15 -6.19
CA LEU A 140 12.84 -11.99 -5.30
C LEU A 140 13.96 -11.92 -4.26
N SER A 141 14.36 -10.69 -3.93
CA SER A 141 15.22 -10.37 -2.78
C SER A 141 14.39 -9.95 -1.55
N GLU A 142 15.01 -9.81 -0.39
CA GLU A 142 14.36 -9.25 0.82
C GLU A 142 13.91 -7.78 0.59
N ALA A 143 14.68 -7.02 -0.18
CA ALA A 143 14.34 -5.64 -0.52
C ALA A 143 13.07 -5.54 -1.37
N ASP A 144 12.84 -6.49 -2.27
CA ASP A 144 11.63 -6.53 -3.12
C ASP A 144 10.34 -6.80 -2.31
N LEU A 145 10.48 -7.34 -1.10
CA LEU A 145 9.38 -7.61 -0.19
C LEU A 145 9.06 -6.44 0.75
N GLN A 146 9.83 -5.36 0.69
CA GLN A 146 9.53 -4.16 1.46
C GLN A 146 8.41 -3.37 0.77
N PRO A 147 7.32 -3.02 1.49
CA PRO A 147 6.25 -2.24 0.91
C PRO A 147 6.73 -0.81 0.63
N VAL A 148 6.84 -0.46 -0.65
CA VAL A 148 7.22 0.89 -1.07
C VAL A 148 5.97 1.74 -1.30
N THR A 149 5.93 2.91 -0.68
CA THR A 149 4.90 3.92 -0.92
C THR A 149 5.52 5.10 -1.67
N ARG A 150 5.12 5.29 -2.92
CA ARG A 150 5.56 6.45 -3.71
C ARG A 150 4.77 7.67 -3.30
N VAL A 151 5.48 8.78 -3.12
CA VAL A 151 4.93 10.10 -2.79
C VAL A 151 5.37 11.06 -3.89
N ASP A 152 4.42 11.80 -4.44
CA ASP A 152 4.69 12.75 -5.54
C ASP A 152 5.21 14.09 -4.98
N ALA A 153 4.73 14.50 -3.79
CA ALA A 153 5.22 15.70 -3.10
C ALA A 153 4.98 15.65 -1.59
N ILE A 154 5.87 16.31 -0.83
CA ILE A 154 5.63 16.69 0.56
C ILE A 154 4.99 18.07 0.55
N VAL A 155 3.90 18.25 1.29
CA VAL A 155 3.12 19.48 1.32
C VAL A 155 2.94 19.96 2.76
N PRO A 156 3.20 21.23 3.06
CA PRO A 156 2.85 21.79 4.36
C PRO A 156 1.34 21.70 4.62
N GLY A 157 0.94 21.36 5.84
CA GLY A 157 -0.46 21.22 6.21
C GLY A 157 -1.30 22.48 5.94
N ALA A 158 -0.70 23.67 6.02
CA ALA A 158 -1.36 24.94 5.69
C ALA A 158 -1.78 25.11 4.21
N LYS A 159 -1.24 24.25 3.30
CA LYS A 159 -1.59 24.25 1.88
C LYS A 159 -2.73 23.30 1.55
N LEU A 160 -3.23 22.52 2.49
CA LEU A 160 -4.30 21.53 2.28
C LEU A 160 -5.66 22.23 2.25
N ASN A 161 -5.98 22.84 1.14
CA ASN A 161 -7.20 23.65 0.92
C ASN A 161 -7.91 23.27 -0.39
N LEU A 162 -9.04 23.91 -0.65
CA LEU A 162 -9.84 23.65 -1.87
C LEU A 162 -9.12 24.13 -3.15
N ASP A 163 -8.27 25.14 -3.07
CA ASP A 163 -7.50 25.61 -4.23
C ASP A 163 -6.53 24.51 -4.68
N LEU A 164 -5.83 23.87 -3.73
CA LEU A 164 -4.97 22.73 -4.05
C LEU A 164 -5.78 21.53 -4.59
N CYS A 165 -6.99 21.26 -4.05
CA CYS A 165 -7.88 20.23 -4.63
C CYS A 165 -8.20 20.53 -6.10
N SER A 166 -8.52 21.78 -6.41
CA SER A 166 -8.83 22.24 -7.78
C SER A 166 -7.62 22.11 -8.70
N GLU A 167 -6.43 22.52 -8.26
CA GLU A 167 -5.19 22.40 -9.04
C GLU A 167 -4.87 20.94 -9.35
N LEU A 168 -4.96 20.04 -8.36
CA LEU A 168 -4.76 18.61 -8.54
C LEU A 168 -5.81 18.01 -9.48
N GLY A 169 -7.05 18.50 -9.41
CA GLY A 169 -8.14 18.09 -10.31
C GLY A 169 -7.86 18.34 -11.78
N ARG A 170 -7.02 19.33 -12.12
CA ARG A 170 -6.61 19.63 -13.52
C ARG A 170 -5.72 18.55 -14.12
N LEU A 171 -5.15 17.68 -13.32
CA LEU A 171 -4.35 16.54 -13.78
C LEU A 171 -5.21 15.33 -14.18
N ALA A 172 -6.53 15.39 -13.92
CA ALA A 172 -7.47 14.33 -14.30
C ALA A 172 -7.62 14.24 -15.85
N PRO A 173 -8.08 13.08 -16.39
CA PRO A 173 -8.58 11.91 -15.66
C PRO A 173 -7.48 11.00 -15.13
N PHE A 174 -7.65 10.49 -13.91
CA PHE A 174 -6.74 9.55 -13.29
C PHE A 174 -7.10 8.10 -13.66
N GLY A 175 -6.07 7.25 -13.80
CA GLY A 175 -6.23 5.85 -14.15
C GLY A 175 -4.91 5.15 -14.42
N ILE A 176 -4.95 4.09 -15.23
CA ILE A 176 -3.74 3.36 -15.67
C ILE A 176 -2.88 4.33 -16.50
N GLY A 177 -1.61 4.49 -16.12
CA GLY A 177 -0.67 5.41 -16.79
C GLY A 177 -0.71 6.87 -16.28
N ASN A 178 -1.79 7.27 -15.59
CA ASN A 178 -1.89 8.55 -14.90
C ASN A 178 -2.48 8.36 -13.50
N PRO A 179 -1.73 7.83 -12.52
CA PRO A 179 -2.24 7.58 -11.18
C PRO A 179 -2.58 8.89 -10.46
N GLY A 180 -3.56 8.83 -9.57
CA GLY A 180 -3.89 9.99 -8.74
C GLY A 180 -2.74 10.40 -7.84
N VAL A 181 -2.53 11.70 -7.69
CA VAL A 181 -1.42 12.30 -6.95
C VAL A 181 -1.41 11.86 -5.50
N MET A 182 -0.25 11.43 -5.03
CA MET A 182 -0.01 10.99 -3.66
C MET A 182 0.83 12.04 -2.94
N LEU A 183 0.25 12.61 -1.90
CA LEU A 183 0.87 13.65 -1.08
C LEU A 183 1.28 13.09 0.29
N LEU A 184 2.24 13.76 0.91
CA LEU A 184 2.63 13.50 2.29
C LEU A 184 2.63 14.81 3.06
N VAL A 185 2.10 14.79 4.28
CA VAL A 185 2.36 15.78 5.31
C VAL A 185 3.18 15.13 6.40
N ASP A 186 4.33 15.73 6.70
CA ASP A 186 5.29 15.18 7.65
C ASP A 186 5.13 15.79 9.05
N GLY A 187 5.60 15.07 10.07
CA GLY A 187 5.69 15.51 11.44
C GLY A 187 4.38 16.03 12.04
N CYS A 188 3.23 15.56 11.57
CA CYS A 188 1.92 16.06 12.00
C CYS A 188 1.39 15.32 13.23
N GLU A 189 0.48 15.97 13.96
CA GLU A 189 -0.28 15.41 15.06
C GLU A 189 -1.64 14.93 14.57
N VAL A 190 -2.12 13.83 15.14
CA VAL A 190 -3.48 13.32 14.94
C VAL A 190 -4.36 13.80 16.09
N ALA A 191 -5.40 14.58 15.77
CA ALA A 191 -6.37 15.08 16.73
C ALA A 191 -7.75 14.46 16.51
N ASP A 192 -8.50 14.28 17.60
CA ASP A 192 -9.88 13.79 17.63
C ASP A 192 -10.10 12.46 16.88
N PRO A 193 -9.22 11.44 17.06
CA PRO A 193 -9.38 10.17 16.36
C PRO A 193 -10.64 9.44 16.80
N SER A 194 -11.44 9.01 15.83
CA SER A 194 -12.70 8.30 16.04
C SER A 194 -12.92 7.26 14.95
N THR A 195 -13.66 6.20 15.27
CA THR A 195 -14.06 5.22 14.26
C THR A 195 -15.37 5.60 13.60
N VAL A 196 -15.52 5.22 12.34
CA VAL A 196 -16.74 5.35 11.54
C VAL A 196 -17.00 4.06 10.74
N GLY A 197 -18.21 3.88 10.20
CA GLY A 197 -18.56 2.69 9.43
C GLY A 197 -18.45 1.41 10.27
N ASP A 198 -19.23 1.31 11.34
CA ASP A 198 -19.25 0.17 12.26
C ASP A 198 -17.86 -0.20 12.82
N GLY A 199 -17.03 0.83 13.10
CA GLY A 199 -15.70 0.63 13.65
C GLY A 199 -14.62 0.25 12.61
N LYS A 200 -14.96 0.13 11.33
CA LYS A 200 -14.02 -0.33 10.28
C LYS A 200 -13.01 0.72 9.88
N HIS A 201 -13.39 2.00 9.88
CA HIS A 201 -12.58 3.09 9.37
C HIS A 201 -12.21 4.06 10.47
N LEU A 202 -11.10 4.77 10.30
CA LEU A 202 -10.65 5.79 11.23
C LEU A 202 -10.85 7.18 10.61
N ARG A 203 -11.40 8.11 11.39
CA ARG A 203 -11.54 9.52 11.05
C ARG A 203 -10.81 10.35 12.09
N PHE A 204 -10.03 11.34 11.66
CA PHE A 204 -9.27 12.22 12.53
C PHE A 204 -8.98 13.57 11.86
N ARG A 205 -8.47 14.51 12.64
CA ARG A 205 -7.95 15.78 12.12
C ARG A 205 -6.43 15.73 12.11
N VAL A 206 -5.84 16.24 11.05
CA VAL A 206 -4.39 16.44 10.95
C VAL A 206 -4.06 17.83 11.42
N ARG A 207 -3.08 17.96 12.32
CA ARG A 207 -2.52 19.25 12.77
C ARG A 207 -1.03 19.27 12.50
N GLN A 208 -0.53 20.41 12.02
CA GLN A 208 0.90 20.62 11.85
C GLN A 208 1.26 22.00 12.42
N HIS A 209 2.31 22.08 13.24
CA HIS A 209 2.73 23.31 13.94
C HIS A 209 1.56 23.99 14.71
N GLY A 210 0.75 23.20 15.40
CA GLY A 210 -0.41 23.66 16.18
C GLY A 210 -1.60 24.17 15.36
N ARG A 211 -1.56 24.08 14.01
CA ARG A 211 -2.63 24.50 13.12
C ARG A 211 -3.38 23.30 12.54
N ASP A 212 -4.68 23.44 12.42
CA ASP A 212 -5.51 22.46 11.74
C ASP A 212 -5.21 22.45 10.23
N SER A 213 -4.90 21.27 9.72
CA SER A 213 -4.55 21.05 8.32
C SER A 213 -5.65 20.34 7.53
N GLY A 214 -6.70 19.86 8.19
CA GLY A 214 -7.87 19.26 7.55
C GLY A 214 -8.32 17.94 8.15
N GLN A 215 -9.47 17.47 7.64
CA GLN A 215 -10.06 16.19 8.05
C GLN A 215 -9.51 15.04 7.23
N ALA A 216 -9.16 13.96 7.89
CA ALA A 216 -8.66 12.74 7.30
C ALA A 216 -9.63 11.56 7.50
N ILE A 217 -9.72 10.71 6.49
CA ILE A 217 -10.37 9.40 6.55
C ILE A 217 -9.38 8.31 6.17
N ALA A 218 -9.22 7.32 7.03
CA ALA A 218 -8.35 6.17 6.81
C ALA A 218 -9.20 4.89 6.77
N PHE A 219 -9.40 4.36 5.58
CA PHE A 219 -10.20 3.17 5.38
C PHE A 219 -9.50 1.93 5.94
N ASN A 220 -10.28 1.06 6.62
CA ASN A 220 -9.84 -0.21 7.23
C ASN A 220 -8.76 -0.06 8.33
N LEU A 221 -8.60 1.13 8.91
CA LEU A 221 -7.67 1.38 10.02
C LEU A 221 -8.36 1.54 11.38
N GLY A 222 -9.66 1.25 11.49
CA GLY A 222 -10.41 1.41 12.75
C GLY A 222 -9.80 0.65 13.93
N ALA A 223 -9.25 -0.55 13.70
CA ALA A 223 -8.56 -1.34 14.74
C ALA A 223 -7.29 -0.66 15.30
N GLN A 224 -6.76 0.36 14.64
CA GLN A 224 -5.57 1.09 15.10
C GLN A 224 -5.91 2.36 15.91
N LEU A 225 -7.17 2.57 16.30
CA LEU A 225 -7.62 3.75 17.03
C LEU A 225 -6.72 4.08 18.23
N ASP A 226 -6.35 3.08 19.02
CA ASP A 226 -5.55 3.30 20.24
C ASP A 226 -4.12 3.74 19.95
N ARG A 227 -3.56 3.41 18.77
CA ARG A 227 -2.28 3.95 18.30
C ARG A 227 -2.37 5.46 18.14
N PHE A 228 -3.45 5.95 17.55
CA PHE A 228 -3.64 7.36 17.21
C PHE A 228 -4.18 8.22 18.36
N ARG A 229 -4.51 7.63 19.50
CA ARG A 229 -4.81 8.33 20.75
C ARG A 229 -3.56 8.75 21.54
N ARG A 230 -2.39 8.25 21.14
CA ARG A 230 -1.12 8.60 21.78
C ARG A 230 -0.63 9.94 21.28
N GLU A 231 0.00 10.71 22.16
CA GLU A 231 0.73 11.91 21.77
C GLU A 231 2.00 11.49 21.02
N ALA A 232 1.92 11.49 19.72
CA ALA A 232 3.01 11.14 18.82
C ALA A 232 2.88 11.95 17.53
N ARG A 233 3.99 12.12 16.82
CA ARG A 233 4.00 12.71 15.49
C ARG A 233 3.98 11.63 14.44
N TYR A 234 3.31 11.92 13.34
CA TYR A 234 3.10 11.00 12.23
C TYR A 234 3.39 11.67 10.90
N ASP A 235 3.86 10.87 9.98
CA ASP A 235 3.92 11.20 8.57
C ASP A 235 2.73 10.56 7.87
N VAL A 236 1.86 11.38 7.32
CA VAL A 236 0.61 10.92 6.73
C VAL A 236 0.68 11.01 5.21
N VAL A 237 0.55 9.87 4.53
CA VAL A 237 0.45 9.77 3.08
C VAL A 237 -1.01 9.66 2.68
N PHE A 238 -1.45 10.51 1.76
CA PHE A 238 -2.86 10.64 1.40
C PHE A 238 -3.06 11.11 -0.04
N ARG A 239 -4.30 10.97 -0.50
CA ARG A 239 -4.82 11.72 -1.65
C ARG A 239 -5.69 12.85 -1.13
N LEU A 240 -5.50 14.06 -1.65
CA LEU A 240 -6.34 15.20 -1.33
C LEU A 240 -7.50 15.26 -2.33
N GLN A 241 -8.72 15.37 -1.82
CA GLN A 241 -9.92 15.49 -2.65
C GLN A 241 -10.98 16.37 -2.00
N GLU A 242 -11.92 16.84 -2.79
CA GLU A 242 -13.10 17.53 -2.27
C GLU A 242 -14.06 16.51 -1.63
N ASN A 243 -14.50 16.80 -0.42
CA ASN A 243 -15.63 16.13 0.22
C ASN A 243 -16.84 17.03 0.21
N ARG A 244 -17.96 16.52 -0.33
CA ARG A 244 -19.23 17.22 -0.39
C ARG A 244 -20.22 16.53 0.54
N TRP A 245 -20.50 17.18 1.67
CA TRP A 245 -21.41 16.63 2.67
C TRP A 245 -22.36 17.71 3.18
N ASN A 246 -23.66 17.44 3.17
CA ASN A 246 -24.73 18.37 3.61
C ASN A 246 -24.59 19.79 3.03
N GLY A 247 -24.26 19.91 1.74
CA GLY A 247 -24.09 21.19 1.06
C GLY A 247 -22.77 21.91 1.34
N VAL A 248 -21.93 21.38 2.22
CA VAL A 248 -20.61 21.94 2.52
C VAL A 248 -19.55 21.20 1.69
N VAL A 249 -18.66 21.99 1.07
CA VAL A 249 -17.49 21.47 0.36
C VAL A 249 -16.25 21.75 1.21
N SER A 250 -15.46 20.72 1.46
CA SER A 250 -14.23 20.84 2.25
C SER A 250 -13.13 19.94 1.71
N PRO A 251 -11.84 20.27 1.90
CA PRO A 251 -10.76 19.37 1.57
C PRO A 251 -10.77 18.17 2.52
N GLN A 252 -10.54 16.98 1.99
CA GLN A 252 -10.43 15.74 2.74
C GLN A 252 -9.18 14.97 2.36
N LEU A 253 -8.44 14.54 3.36
CA LEU A 253 -7.29 13.66 3.20
C LEU A 253 -7.77 12.20 3.21
N VAL A 254 -7.73 11.55 2.07
CA VAL A 254 -7.98 10.09 1.98
C VAL A 254 -6.66 9.37 2.21
N VAL A 255 -6.48 8.94 3.45
CA VAL A 255 -5.23 8.36 3.94
C VAL A 255 -4.93 7.03 3.26
N ARG A 256 -3.67 6.84 2.89
CA ARG A 256 -3.14 5.61 2.30
C ARG A 256 -2.18 4.89 3.23
N ARG A 257 -1.30 5.65 3.88
CA ARG A 257 -0.33 5.13 4.87
C ARG A 257 -0.12 6.14 5.97
N VAL A 258 0.25 5.67 7.15
CA VAL A 258 0.69 6.48 8.26
C VAL A 258 1.94 5.83 8.83
N PHE A 259 3.00 6.61 8.91
CA PHE A 259 4.26 6.23 9.52
C PHE A 259 4.45 7.01 10.81
N ASP A 260 5.19 6.47 11.75
CA ASP A 260 5.69 7.26 12.87
C ASP A 260 6.71 8.25 12.31
N ALA A 261 6.65 9.52 12.73
CA ALA A 261 7.55 10.55 12.22
C ALA A 261 8.99 10.26 12.69
N VAL A 262 9.94 10.54 11.82
CA VAL A 262 11.37 10.48 12.16
C VAL A 262 11.79 11.82 12.71
N ASP A 263 12.32 11.86 13.93
CA ASP A 263 12.80 13.08 14.56
C ASP A 263 13.94 13.70 13.75
N GLY A 264 13.90 15.03 13.60
CA GLY A 264 14.91 15.79 12.85
C GLY A 264 14.83 15.62 11.32
N PHE A 265 13.80 14.95 10.79
CA PHE A 265 13.66 14.75 9.34
C PHE A 265 13.47 16.08 8.60
N GLU A 266 12.63 16.96 9.09
CA GLU A 266 12.31 18.23 8.43
C GLU A 266 13.54 19.16 8.41
N GLU A 267 14.22 19.29 9.55
CA GLU A 267 15.43 20.12 9.69
C GLU A 267 16.56 19.60 8.80
N LEU A 268 16.79 18.28 8.80
CA LEU A 268 17.82 17.68 7.96
C LEU A 268 17.48 17.82 6.47
N ARG A 269 16.22 17.65 6.10
CA ARG A 269 15.73 17.83 4.73
C ARG A 269 15.96 19.26 4.25
N GLU A 270 15.62 20.25 5.09
CA GLU A 270 15.81 21.66 4.76
C GLU A 270 17.30 22.01 4.61
N TRP A 271 18.13 21.52 5.54
CA TRP A 271 19.58 21.71 5.47
C TRP A 271 20.18 21.11 4.19
N LEU A 272 19.86 19.84 3.87
CA LEU A 272 20.30 19.20 2.64
C LEU A 272 19.79 19.90 1.38
N ALA A 273 18.54 20.40 1.41
CA ALA A 273 18.01 21.20 0.30
C ALA A 273 18.80 22.52 0.11
N GLY A 274 19.26 23.14 1.20
CA GLY A 274 20.17 24.28 1.17
C GLY A 274 21.53 23.95 0.55
N GLN A 275 22.14 22.84 0.97
CA GLN A 275 23.39 22.32 0.40
C GLN A 275 23.25 22.05 -1.11
N TRP A 276 22.17 21.36 -1.50
CA TRP A 276 21.89 21.07 -2.91
C TRP A 276 21.75 22.33 -3.76
N LYS A 277 21.06 23.33 -3.25
CA LYS A 277 20.88 24.63 -3.91
C LYS A 277 22.20 25.41 -4.06
N ALA A 278 23.13 25.27 -3.11
CA ALA A 278 24.45 25.89 -3.17
C ALA A 278 25.37 25.23 -4.20
N GLY A 279 25.08 24.00 -4.61
CA GLY A 279 25.85 23.23 -5.57
C GLY A 279 27.02 22.47 -4.96
N GLU A 280 27.46 21.41 -5.66
CA GLU A 280 28.48 20.45 -5.20
C GLU A 280 29.78 21.09 -4.66
N PRO A 281 30.34 22.16 -5.26
CA PRO A 281 31.56 22.77 -4.72
C PRO A 281 31.42 23.32 -3.32
N ALA A 282 30.20 23.69 -2.92
CA ALA A 282 29.89 24.28 -1.61
C ALA A 282 29.36 23.25 -0.58
N TRP A 283 29.21 21.99 -0.95
CA TRP A 283 28.72 20.97 -0.02
C TRP A 283 29.69 20.71 1.12
N THR A 284 29.16 20.57 2.32
CA THR A 284 29.94 20.07 3.47
C THR A 284 30.36 18.62 3.28
N SER A 285 31.29 18.12 4.09
CA SER A 285 31.71 16.71 4.08
C SER A 285 30.53 15.79 4.39
N GLU A 286 29.72 16.17 5.39
CA GLU A 286 28.53 15.42 5.80
C GLU A 286 27.47 15.38 4.69
N ALA A 287 27.22 16.49 4.01
CA ALA A 287 26.30 16.54 2.88
C ALA A 287 26.74 15.64 1.74
N ARG A 288 28.07 15.63 1.42
CA ARG A 288 28.63 14.74 0.38
C ARG A 288 28.42 13.27 0.72
N GLU A 289 28.67 12.90 1.97
CA GLU A 289 28.49 11.53 2.45
C GLU A 289 27.01 11.10 2.31
N ILE A 290 26.07 11.93 2.76
CA ILE A 290 24.64 11.63 2.67
C ILE A 290 24.18 11.56 1.19
N PHE A 291 24.63 12.49 0.34
CA PHE A 291 24.28 12.46 -1.08
C PHE A 291 24.86 11.24 -1.79
N ALA A 292 26.05 10.80 -1.44
CA ALA A 292 26.64 9.58 -1.98
C ALA A 292 25.87 8.33 -1.54
N GLU A 293 25.43 8.25 -0.28
CA GLU A 293 24.62 7.12 0.21
C GLU A 293 23.22 7.08 -0.43
N LEU A 294 22.69 8.24 -0.81
CA LEU A 294 21.40 8.34 -1.51
C LEU A 294 21.56 8.16 -3.04
N GLU A 295 22.77 7.90 -3.51
CA GLU A 295 23.08 7.80 -4.96
C GLU A 295 22.65 9.06 -5.74
N LEU A 296 22.75 10.24 -5.13
CA LEU A 296 22.45 11.51 -5.77
C LEU A 296 23.64 11.93 -6.63
N ALA A 297 23.53 11.74 -7.94
CA ALA A 297 24.47 12.27 -8.92
C ALA A 297 24.14 13.73 -9.27
N GLU A 298 25.11 14.44 -9.86
CA GLU A 298 24.89 15.77 -10.43
C GLU A 298 23.71 15.74 -11.41
N GLY A 299 22.73 16.62 -11.23
CA GLY A 299 21.48 16.67 -12.01
C GLY A 299 20.37 15.76 -11.52
N SER A 300 20.58 14.95 -10.48
CA SER A 300 19.51 14.17 -9.85
C SER A 300 18.49 15.07 -9.15
N LYS A 301 17.23 14.65 -9.18
CA LYS A 301 16.13 15.50 -8.71
C LYS A 301 16.09 15.58 -7.18
N ARG A 302 15.84 16.76 -6.65
CA ARG A 302 15.52 17.04 -5.24
C ARG A 302 14.48 16.10 -4.62
N SER A 303 13.60 15.53 -5.44
CA SER A 303 12.59 14.54 -5.01
C SER A 303 13.16 13.33 -4.26
N LEU A 304 14.44 13.02 -4.44
CA LEU A 304 15.09 11.92 -3.69
C LEU A 304 15.30 12.28 -2.23
N LEU A 305 15.51 13.55 -1.87
CA LEU A 305 15.58 14.04 -0.50
C LEU A 305 14.24 13.89 0.26
N GLU A 306 13.16 13.71 -0.47
CA GLU A 306 11.80 13.55 0.03
C GLU A 306 11.36 12.08 0.00
N SER A 307 12.28 11.16 -0.32
CA SER A 307 11.99 9.76 -0.54
C SER A 307 11.97 8.93 0.75
N GLN A 308 11.37 7.74 0.66
CA GLN A 308 11.42 6.74 1.73
C GLN A 308 12.86 6.27 2.01
N ALA A 309 13.72 6.20 0.99
CA ALA A 309 15.13 5.85 1.15
C ALA A 309 15.86 6.83 2.09
N PHE A 310 15.57 8.11 1.99
CA PHE A 310 16.11 9.13 2.90
C PHE A 310 15.64 8.92 4.34
N ARG A 311 14.36 8.58 4.55
CA ARG A 311 13.84 8.27 5.88
C ARG A 311 14.46 7.02 6.48
N GLN A 312 14.61 5.97 5.67
CA GLN A 312 15.29 4.73 6.09
C GLN A 312 16.77 4.99 6.45
N LEU A 313 17.43 5.88 5.71
CA LEU A 313 18.79 6.31 6.04
C LEU A 313 18.85 7.01 7.39
N LEU A 314 17.90 7.89 7.69
CA LEU A 314 17.82 8.57 8.99
C LEU A 314 17.54 7.58 10.13
N GLU A 315 16.64 6.63 9.94
CA GLU A 315 16.37 5.58 10.93
C GLU A 315 17.61 4.71 11.20
N ALA A 316 18.38 4.39 10.15
CA ALA A 316 19.61 3.62 10.26
C ALA A 316 20.78 4.41 10.85
N LYS A 317 20.83 5.73 10.62
CA LYS A 317 21.91 6.63 11.02
C LYS A 317 21.36 7.89 11.73
N PRO A 318 20.82 7.76 12.96
CA PRO A 318 20.18 8.90 13.65
C PRO A 318 21.14 10.07 13.93
N ALA A 319 22.46 9.86 13.83
CA ALA A 319 23.45 10.93 13.96
C ALA A 319 23.30 12.02 12.86
N TYR A 320 22.76 11.68 11.71
CA TYR A 320 22.50 12.68 10.66
C TYR A 320 21.40 13.66 11.04
N ALA A 321 20.40 13.22 11.82
CA ALA A 321 19.35 14.08 12.33
C ALA A 321 19.87 15.11 13.36
N ALA A 322 20.98 14.81 14.04
CA ALA A 322 21.59 15.71 15.02
C ALA A 322 22.59 16.70 14.41
N ALA A 323 22.96 16.52 13.13
CA ALA A 323 23.90 17.40 12.42
C ALA A 323 23.23 18.61 11.76
N ALA A 324 21.90 18.63 11.67
CA ALA A 324 21.10 19.75 11.14
C ALA A 324 20.70 20.74 12.23
#